data_d16ce8991fbb4304281c026a4dabb196
#
_entry.id   d16ce8991fbb4304281c026a4dabb196
#
_cell.length_a   1.000
_cell.length_b   1.000
_cell.length_c   1.000
_cell.angle_alpha   90.00
_cell.angle_beta   90.00
_cell.angle_gamma   90.00
#
_symmetry.space_group_name_H-M   'P 1'
#
loop_
_entity.id
_entity.type
_entity.pdbx_description
1 polymer ?
#
loop_
_entity_poly.entity_id
_entity_poly.type
_entity_poly.pdbx_seq_one_letter_code
_entity_poly.pdbx_strand_id
1 'polypeptide(L)'
;MLAAKLSDYTEKCTVSFLDLYKNTERNVRPLNIQQETAEMQIEVMQRFADIAKQYGIYVDTCAEKIDLSGLQIPHACCIDKQRFERLGNCRLNLGKDPNQRSECGCVASIDIGTYNTCKHGCLYCYANYSQNT
;
A
#
# COMPACT_ATOMS: atom_id res chain seq x y z
N MET A 1 -1.61 1.45 21.62
CA MET A 1 -0.94 1.27 20.31
C MET A 1 -1.96 0.83 19.28
N LEU A 2 -1.81 1.22 17.99
CA LEU A 2 -2.82 0.93 16.95
C LEU A 2 -3.00 -0.57 16.71
N ALA A 3 -1.90 -1.34 16.63
CA ALA A 3 -1.94 -2.79 16.45
C ALA A 3 -2.79 -3.50 17.51
N ALA A 4 -2.64 -3.12 18.79
CA ALA A 4 -3.44 -3.67 19.88
C ALA A 4 -4.95 -3.42 19.76
N LYS A 5 -5.33 -2.33 19.07
CA LYS A 5 -6.75 -1.99 18.86
C LYS A 5 -7.35 -2.69 17.65
N LEU A 6 -6.51 -3.14 16.73
CA LEU A 6 -6.92 -3.72 15.46
C LEU A 6 -6.77 -5.24 15.39
N SER A 7 -6.08 -5.87 16.34
CA SER A 7 -5.77 -7.31 16.31
C SER A 7 -6.99 -8.21 16.20
N ASP A 8 -8.12 -7.81 16.79
CA ASP A 8 -9.36 -8.58 16.69
C ASP A 8 -10.17 -8.31 15.41
N TYR A 9 -9.76 -7.32 14.61
CA TYR A 9 -10.51 -6.85 13.44
C TYR A 9 -9.76 -7.03 12.12
N THR A 10 -8.45 -7.24 12.17
CA THR A 10 -7.63 -7.44 10.97
C THR A 10 -6.57 -8.51 11.19
N GLU A 11 -6.38 -9.33 10.19
CA GLU A 11 -5.31 -10.34 10.13
C GLU A 11 -4.06 -9.85 9.40
N LYS A 12 -4.16 -8.69 8.68
CA LYS A 12 -3.10 -8.23 7.79
C LYS A 12 -2.93 -6.71 7.84
N CYS A 13 -1.68 -6.26 7.74
CA CYS A 13 -1.28 -4.89 7.56
C CYS A 13 -0.38 -4.77 6.33
N THR A 14 -0.82 -4.01 5.33
CA THR A 14 0.00 -3.70 4.15
C THR A 14 0.69 -2.35 4.34
N VAL A 15 2.00 -2.32 4.16
CA VAL A 15 2.83 -1.12 4.29
C VAL A 15 3.28 -0.66 2.90
N SER A 16 3.32 0.66 2.69
CA SER A 16 3.92 1.28 1.52
C SER A 16 4.74 2.49 1.97
N PHE A 17 5.89 2.67 1.36
CA PHE A 17 6.70 3.87 1.53
C PHE A 17 6.22 4.98 0.60
N LEU A 18 6.70 6.20 0.83
CA LEU A 18 6.27 7.35 0.05
C LEU A 18 6.81 7.27 -1.38
N ASP A 19 5.90 7.14 -2.35
CA ASP A 19 6.22 7.28 -3.77
C ASP A 19 5.89 8.68 -4.27
N LEU A 20 6.86 9.38 -4.84
CA LEU A 20 6.64 10.67 -5.44
C LEU A 20 6.16 10.51 -6.89
N TYR A 21 4.86 10.62 -7.09
CA TYR A 21 4.28 10.70 -8.42
C TYR A 21 4.39 12.12 -8.98
N LYS A 22 4.49 12.26 -10.27
CA LYS A 22 4.65 13.55 -10.98
C LYS A 22 3.72 14.66 -10.46
N ASN A 23 2.46 14.32 -10.17
CA ASN A 23 1.48 15.30 -9.69
C ASN A 23 1.63 15.61 -8.19
N THR A 24 1.94 14.60 -7.37
CA THR A 24 2.12 14.77 -5.92
C THR A 24 3.46 15.40 -5.59
N GLU A 25 4.51 15.09 -6.33
CA GLU A 25 5.85 15.66 -6.16
C GLU A 25 5.83 17.20 -6.15
N ARG A 26 5.13 17.80 -7.13
CA ARG A 26 5.00 19.26 -7.20
C ARG A 26 4.37 19.85 -5.94
N ASN A 27 3.34 19.18 -5.40
CA ASN A 27 2.59 19.68 -4.25
C ASN A 27 3.35 19.51 -2.93
N VAL A 28 4.13 18.43 -2.79
CA VAL A 28 4.90 18.17 -1.56
C VAL A 28 6.30 18.77 -1.58
N ARG A 29 6.78 19.25 -2.74
CA ARG A 29 8.10 19.86 -2.89
C ARG A 29 8.42 20.96 -1.86
N PRO A 30 7.49 21.88 -1.51
CA PRO A 30 7.73 22.89 -0.49
C PRO A 30 7.98 22.32 0.91
N LEU A 31 7.57 21.08 1.18
CA LEU A 31 7.78 20.40 2.47
C LEU A 31 9.17 19.81 2.60
N ASN A 32 9.99 19.84 1.54
CA ASN A 32 11.34 19.28 1.50
C ASN A 32 11.44 17.88 2.09
N ILE A 33 10.50 16.99 1.70
CA ILE A 33 10.45 15.61 2.17
C ILE A 33 11.68 14.87 1.65
N GLN A 34 12.44 14.30 2.57
CA GLN A 34 13.55 13.41 2.22
C GLN A 34 13.01 12.01 1.96
N GLN A 35 13.47 11.39 0.89
CA GLN A 35 13.17 9.96 0.64
C GLN A 35 13.97 9.10 1.61
N GLU A 36 13.34 8.02 2.07
CA GLU A 36 13.97 7.04 2.95
C GLU A 36 15.06 6.27 2.19
N THR A 37 16.16 6.00 2.86
CA THR A 37 17.17 5.05 2.36
C THR A 37 16.70 3.62 2.52
N ALA A 38 17.31 2.67 1.78
CA ALA A 38 17.00 1.25 1.92
C ALA A 38 17.20 0.74 3.36
N GLU A 39 18.25 1.23 4.03
CA GLU A 39 18.55 0.88 5.42
C GLU A 39 17.44 1.35 6.37
N MET A 40 16.97 2.58 6.20
CA MET A 40 15.85 3.13 6.98
C MET A 40 14.56 2.33 6.75
N GLN A 41 14.30 1.96 5.51
CA GLN A 41 13.14 1.13 5.16
C GLN A 41 13.20 -0.25 5.83
N ILE A 42 14.37 -0.92 5.80
CA ILE A 42 14.58 -2.20 6.49
C ILE A 42 14.35 -2.06 8.00
N GLU A 43 14.94 -1.04 8.63
CA GLU A 43 14.80 -0.82 10.07
C GLU A 43 13.33 -0.60 10.47
N VAL A 44 12.61 0.22 9.73
CA VAL A 44 11.17 0.48 9.97
C VAL A 44 10.35 -0.79 9.79
N MET A 45 10.61 -1.56 8.74
CA MET A 45 9.89 -2.80 8.47
C MET A 45 10.17 -3.88 9.51
N GLN A 46 11.41 -3.98 10.03
CA GLN A 46 11.75 -4.86 11.14
C GLN A 46 10.89 -4.52 12.38
N ARG A 47 10.82 -3.24 12.73
CA ARG A 47 10.00 -2.78 13.89
C ARG A 47 8.51 -3.07 13.67
N PHE A 48 8.00 -2.90 12.46
CA PHE A 48 6.60 -3.22 12.15
C PHE A 48 6.34 -4.72 12.26
N ALA A 49 7.24 -5.56 11.75
CA ALA A 49 7.13 -7.02 11.86
C ALA A 49 7.13 -7.47 13.31
N ASP A 50 8.04 -6.93 14.14
CA ASP A 50 8.13 -7.27 15.56
C ASP A 50 6.86 -6.89 16.33
N ILE A 51 6.31 -5.70 16.05
CA ILE A 51 5.05 -5.26 16.64
C ILE A 51 3.89 -6.11 16.15
N ALA A 52 3.76 -6.32 14.86
CA ALA A 52 2.65 -7.07 14.26
C ALA A 52 2.60 -8.51 14.78
N LYS A 53 3.77 -9.15 14.91
CA LYS A 53 3.91 -10.50 15.47
C LYS A 53 3.35 -10.63 16.89
N GLN A 54 3.53 -9.61 17.74
CA GLN A 54 2.99 -9.61 19.10
C GLN A 54 1.45 -9.63 19.13
N TYR A 55 0.81 -9.16 18.06
CA TYR A 55 -0.65 -9.05 17.96
C TYR A 55 -1.26 -9.99 16.91
N GLY A 56 -0.47 -10.95 16.41
CA GLY A 56 -0.96 -11.92 15.41
C GLY A 56 -1.33 -11.30 14.08
N ILE A 57 -0.78 -10.13 13.75
CA ILE A 57 -1.03 -9.42 12.49
C ILE A 57 0.08 -9.77 11.52
N TYR A 58 -0.28 -10.17 10.31
CA TYR A 58 0.63 -10.42 9.22
C TYR A 58 1.00 -9.10 8.51
N VAL A 59 2.28 -8.95 8.11
CA VAL A 59 2.77 -7.75 7.40
C VAL A 59 3.21 -8.11 5.99
N ASP A 60 2.80 -7.30 5.03
CA ASP A 60 3.29 -7.34 3.66
C ASP A 60 3.55 -5.91 3.11
N THR A 61 4.15 -5.79 1.92
CA THR A 61 4.47 -4.49 1.31
C THR A 61 3.80 -4.30 -0.04
N CYS A 62 3.28 -3.10 -0.31
CA CYS A 62 2.63 -2.77 -1.58
C CYS A 62 3.67 -2.30 -2.61
N ALA A 63 4.04 -3.20 -3.53
CA ALA A 63 4.85 -2.91 -4.72
C ALA A 63 6.17 -2.17 -4.43
N GLU A 64 6.80 -2.46 -3.30
CA GLU A 64 8.12 -1.94 -2.95
C GLU A 64 9.21 -2.68 -3.72
N LYS A 65 10.28 -1.98 -4.09
CA LYS A 65 11.44 -2.59 -4.80
C LYS A 65 12.44 -3.21 -3.85
N ILE A 66 12.38 -2.87 -2.57
CA ILE A 66 13.31 -3.38 -1.57
C ILE A 66 13.07 -4.86 -1.31
N ASP A 67 14.14 -5.62 -1.22
CA ASP A 67 14.08 -7.02 -0.81
C ASP A 67 13.98 -7.15 0.71
N LEU A 68 12.82 -7.62 1.17
CA LEU A 68 12.52 -7.87 2.59
C LEU A 68 12.37 -9.38 2.89
N SER A 69 12.86 -10.24 2.02
CA SER A 69 12.80 -11.70 2.19
C SER A 69 13.48 -12.16 3.48
N GLY A 70 14.58 -11.49 3.88
CA GLY A 70 15.27 -11.72 5.15
C GLY A 70 14.41 -11.47 6.39
N LEU A 71 13.36 -10.65 6.28
CA LEU A 71 12.38 -10.39 7.32
C LEU A 71 11.10 -11.23 7.16
N GLN A 72 11.04 -12.10 6.16
CA GLN A 72 9.85 -12.88 5.79
C GLN A 72 8.63 -12.01 5.46
N ILE A 73 8.86 -10.81 4.92
CA ILE A 73 7.82 -9.87 4.50
C ILE A 73 7.70 -9.94 2.98
N PRO A 74 6.61 -10.51 2.45
CA PRO A 74 6.39 -10.62 1.01
C PRO A 74 5.78 -9.35 0.42
N HIS A 75 5.73 -9.32 -0.92
CA HIS A 75 4.93 -8.33 -1.64
C HIS A 75 3.43 -8.60 -1.49
N ALA A 76 2.68 -7.52 -1.29
CA ALA A 76 1.24 -7.56 -1.14
C ALA A 76 0.50 -7.74 -2.48
N CYS A 77 -0.69 -8.31 -2.36
CA CYS A 77 -1.75 -8.17 -3.33
C CYS A 77 -2.87 -7.35 -2.68
N CYS A 78 -2.94 -6.04 -2.96
CA CYS A 78 -4.00 -5.18 -2.39
C CYS A 78 -5.36 -5.58 -2.97
N ILE A 79 -5.40 -5.92 -4.27
CA ILE A 79 -6.54 -6.54 -4.94
C ILE A 79 -6.20 -8.02 -5.10
N ASP A 80 -6.54 -8.79 -4.07
CA ASP A 80 -6.08 -10.16 -3.87
C ASP A 80 -7.13 -11.17 -4.36
N LYS A 81 -6.82 -11.82 -5.49
CA LYS A 81 -7.66 -12.87 -6.08
C LYS A 81 -7.98 -13.99 -5.09
N GLN A 82 -6.98 -14.48 -4.36
CA GLN A 82 -7.17 -15.61 -3.43
C GLN A 82 -8.12 -15.24 -2.30
N ARG A 83 -8.00 -14.01 -1.80
CA ARG A 83 -8.90 -13.48 -0.77
C ARG A 83 -10.33 -13.38 -1.28
N PHE A 84 -10.53 -12.87 -2.50
CA PHE A 84 -11.87 -12.82 -3.11
C PHE A 84 -12.45 -14.21 -3.35
N GLU A 85 -11.65 -15.16 -3.84
CA GLU A 85 -12.09 -16.54 -4.06
C GLU A 85 -12.49 -17.20 -2.73
N ARG A 86 -11.71 -17.01 -1.68
CA ARG A 86 -12.01 -17.53 -0.33
C ARG A 86 -13.30 -16.97 0.24
N LEU A 87 -13.46 -15.63 0.19
CA LEU A 87 -14.63 -14.96 0.77
C LEU A 87 -15.91 -15.20 -0.06
N GLY A 88 -15.78 -15.23 -1.38
CA GLY A 88 -16.90 -15.42 -2.30
C GLY A 88 -17.23 -16.88 -2.58
N ASN A 89 -16.44 -17.83 -2.05
CA ASN A 89 -16.55 -19.26 -2.36
C ASN A 89 -16.68 -19.54 -3.88
N CYS A 90 -15.86 -18.85 -4.68
CA CYS A 90 -15.89 -18.91 -6.13
C CYS A 90 -14.48 -19.01 -6.71
N ARG A 91 -14.37 -19.30 -7.99
CA ARG A 91 -13.11 -19.21 -8.74
C ARG A 91 -13.16 -18.04 -9.72
N LEU A 92 -12.09 -17.22 -9.73
CA LEU A 92 -11.97 -16.07 -10.60
C LEU A 92 -10.92 -16.35 -11.67
N ASN A 93 -11.25 -16.10 -12.92
CA ASN A 93 -10.28 -16.19 -14.02
C ASN A 93 -9.69 -14.81 -14.30
N LEU A 94 -8.90 -14.32 -13.34
CA LEU A 94 -8.25 -13.01 -13.42
C LEU A 94 -6.73 -13.18 -13.43
N GLY A 95 -6.07 -12.48 -14.36
CA GLY A 95 -4.62 -12.35 -14.41
C GLY A 95 -4.12 -11.13 -13.65
N LYS A 96 -2.80 -10.98 -13.56
CA LYS A 96 -2.14 -9.78 -13.02
C LYS A 96 -2.58 -8.55 -13.83
N ASP A 97 -2.78 -7.43 -13.13
CA ASP A 97 -3.08 -6.15 -13.77
C ASP A 97 -1.86 -5.66 -14.58
N PRO A 98 -1.99 -5.49 -15.91
CA PRO A 98 -0.88 -5.04 -16.76
C PRO A 98 -0.52 -3.56 -16.57
N ASN A 99 -1.38 -2.76 -15.93
CA ASN A 99 -1.18 -1.34 -15.70
C ASN A 99 -0.49 -1.04 -14.35
N GLN A 100 -0.26 -2.08 -13.55
CA GLN A 100 0.42 -1.94 -12.26
C GLN A 100 1.93 -2.17 -12.38
N ARG A 101 2.68 -1.67 -11.37
CA ARG A 101 4.13 -1.87 -11.26
C ARG A 101 4.49 -3.37 -11.29
N SER A 102 5.74 -3.67 -11.68
CA SER A 102 6.24 -5.05 -11.80
C SER A 102 6.14 -5.82 -10.48
N GLU A 103 6.39 -5.15 -9.37
CA GLU A 103 6.38 -5.70 -8.01
C GLU A 103 4.95 -5.86 -7.44
N CYS A 104 3.94 -5.24 -8.09
CA CYS A 104 2.56 -5.34 -7.66
C CYS A 104 1.96 -6.70 -8.02
N GLY A 105 1.37 -7.39 -7.04
CA GLY A 105 0.68 -8.67 -7.23
C GLY A 105 -0.83 -8.56 -7.49
N CYS A 106 -1.37 -7.34 -7.62
CA CYS A 106 -2.80 -7.12 -7.81
C CYS A 106 -3.33 -7.72 -9.11
N VAL A 107 -4.53 -8.27 -9.08
CA VAL A 107 -5.24 -8.72 -10.27
C VAL A 107 -5.92 -7.56 -10.98
N ALA A 108 -6.23 -7.75 -12.26
CA ALA A 108 -6.91 -6.76 -13.08
C ALA A 108 -8.21 -6.29 -12.42
N SER A 109 -8.40 -4.98 -12.38
CA SER A 109 -9.54 -4.33 -11.74
C SER A 109 -9.96 -3.08 -12.51
N ILE A 110 -11.17 -2.59 -12.21
CA ILE A 110 -11.72 -1.37 -12.81
C ILE A 110 -11.89 -0.35 -11.68
N ASP A 111 -11.28 0.83 -11.86
CA ASP A 111 -11.52 1.96 -10.98
C ASP A 111 -12.90 2.56 -11.31
N ILE A 112 -13.78 2.57 -10.31
CA ILE A 112 -15.13 3.15 -10.41
C ILE A 112 -15.21 4.53 -9.73
N GLY A 113 -14.08 5.05 -9.25
CA GLY A 113 -13.97 6.35 -8.61
C GLY A 113 -14.13 7.52 -9.60
N THR A 114 -14.40 8.70 -9.06
CA THR A 114 -14.43 9.95 -9.83
C THR A 114 -13.40 10.92 -9.26
N TYR A 115 -12.50 11.36 -10.13
CA TYR A 115 -11.44 12.32 -9.79
C TYR A 115 -11.98 13.73 -9.56
N ASN A 116 -11.25 14.55 -8.80
CA ASN A 116 -11.58 15.96 -8.50
C ASN A 116 -12.90 16.18 -7.77
N THR A 117 -13.36 15.21 -6.99
CA THR A 117 -14.60 15.33 -6.21
C THR A 117 -14.38 15.60 -4.73
N CYS A 118 -13.20 15.34 -4.20
CA CYS A 118 -12.85 15.54 -2.79
C CYS A 118 -12.40 16.98 -2.53
N LYS A 119 -12.95 17.61 -1.46
CA LYS A 119 -12.65 19.00 -1.07
C LYS A 119 -11.59 19.14 0.03
N HIS A 120 -10.96 18.05 0.48
CA HIS A 120 -10.01 18.09 1.60
C HIS A 120 -8.67 18.76 1.28
N GLY A 121 -8.26 18.85 0.00
CA GLY A 121 -7.04 19.54 -0.41
C GLY A 121 -5.73 18.91 0.11
N CYS A 122 -5.68 17.61 0.31
CA CYS A 122 -4.47 16.91 0.75
C CYS A 122 -3.32 17.14 -0.23
N LEU A 123 -2.14 17.55 0.24
CA LEU A 123 -0.98 17.81 -0.60
C LEU A 123 -0.51 16.55 -1.35
N TYR A 124 -0.56 15.39 -0.69
CA TYR A 124 -0.24 14.09 -1.29
C TYR A 124 -1.49 13.40 -1.83
N CYS A 125 -2.21 14.08 -2.72
CA CYS A 125 -3.41 13.52 -3.35
C CYS A 125 -3.18 13.32 -4.86
N TYR A 126 -3.27 12.09 -5.31
CA TYR A 126 -3.18 11.76 -6.73
C TYR A 126 -4.52 11.93 -7.48
N ALA A 127 -5.63 11.98 -6.74
CA ALA A 127 -6.97 12.01 -7.32
C ALA A 127 -7.53 13.42 -7.54
N ASN A 128 -6.91 14.46 -6.97
CA ASN A 128 -7.29 15.86 -7.18
C ASN A 128 -6.18 16.61 -7.91
N TYR A 129 -6.46 17.07 -9.13
CA TYR A 129 -5.50 17.76 -9.99
C TYR A 129 -5.63 19.28 -9.94
N SER A 130 -6.78 19.81 -9.54
CA SER A 130 -7.03 21.24 -9.44
C SER A 130 -7.68 21.60 -8.11
N GLN A 131 -7.29 22.77 -7.57
CA GLN A 131 -7.93 23.37 -6.41
C GLN A 131 -9.22 24.12 -6.76
N ASN A 132 -9.63 24.10 -8.01
CA ASN A 132 -10.79 24.84 -8.55
C ASN A 132 -12.01 23.91 -8.65
N THR A 133 -12.53 23.49 -7.52
CA THR A 133 -13.89 22.96 -7.39
C THR A 133 -14.50 23.42 -6.10
#